data_be8918bf2af9e0c4a09db4e55a14a025
#
_entry.id   be8918bf2af9e0c4a09db4e55a14a025
#
_cell.length_a   1.000
_cell.length_b   1.000
_cell.length_c   1.000
_cell.angle_alpha   90.00
_cell.angle_beta   90.00
_cell.angle_gamma   90.00
#
_symmetry.space_group_name_H-M   'P 1'
#
loop_
_entity.id
_entity.type
_entity.pdbx_description
1 polymer ?
#
loop_
_entity_poly.entity_id
_entity_poly.type
_entity_poly.pdbx_seq_one_letter_code
_entity_poly.pdbx_strand_id
1 'polypeptide(L)'
;MSDSLLAAQTDICVKCGLCLPHCPTYLKTQDENESPRGRLSLIQGWARDELQATPKLNTHIDNCLLCRACESACPAYVPYGQIVDRFRSATRSQHRAESMGQRLKKSMMRSALTGETLAPLAGRLMGGATAGAVKTLANLTGAGDMTAGLPANRAAPLPSPGTYPPSLSPQKASASLFLGCTAELLDRETVASAMAVMNRLGICVDIPVHQTCCGALHQHAGDTSSASKRIQQNLTAFENPEAPAIVSFASGCGVMLSEYGLTDTSASAGAFSQRVRDISQFLAEQEWPDELALKPLPTSVCLHSPCSLKNVLRVDRYAASLLKRIPELEVIALPAQTRCCGAAGSYMVDHPDMATTLRDDVLDQIAGSQPSLLLTSNPGCAMHLRAGLKLRGLGDIEVLHPVTLLARQLP
;
A
#
# COMPACT_ATOMS: atom_id res chain seq x y z
N MET A 1 -33.25 4.66 -1.68
CA MET A 1 -32.87 6.05 -1.29
C MET A 1 -31.72 6.47 -2.20
N SER A 2 -31.99 7.43 -3.09
CA SER A 2 -30.98 7.96 -4.02
C SER A 2 -29.81 8.62 -3.26
N ASP A 3 -28.58 8.37 -3.69
CA ASP A 3 -27.40 9.10 -3.18
C ASP A 3 -27.06 10.23 -4.15
N SER A 4 -27.63 11.41 -3.91
CA SER A 4 -27.50 12.57 -4.79
C SER A 4 -26.04 13.03 -5.01
N LEU A 5 -25.19 12.88 -3.99
CA LEU A 5 -23.78 13.22 -4.13
C LEU A 5 -23.04 12.21 -5.02
N LEU A 6 -23.32 10.92 -4.84
CA LEU A 6 -22.72 9.87 -5.66
C LEU A 6 -23.19 9.99 -7.13
N ALA A 7 -24.47 10.28 -7.36
CA ALA A 7 -25.00 10.57 -8.69
C ALA A 7 -24.24 11.74 -9.33
N ALA A 8 -24.14 12.87 -8.63
CA ALA A 8 -23.41 14.05 -9.13
C ALA A 8 -21.93 13.74 -9.44
N GLN A 9 -21.23 12.97 -8.60
CA GLN A 9 -19.85 12.57 -8.84
C GLN A 9 -19.71 11.66 -10.06
N THR A 10 -20.65 10.74 -10.29
CA THR A 10 -20.63 9.86 -11.46
C THR A 10 -20.97 10.59 -12.76
N ASP A 11 -21.75 11.68 -12.70
CA ASP A 11 -22.11 12.52 -13.86
C ASP A 11 -20.92 13.28 -14.47
N ILE A 12 -19.84 13.45 -13.71
CA ILE A 12 -18.58 14.03 -14.23
C ILE A 12 -18.00 13.16 -15.37
N CYS A 13 -18.33 11.85 -15.38
CA CYS A 13 -17.80 10.91 -16.37
C CYS A 13 -18.48 11.07 -17.73
N VAL A 14 -17.78 11.60 -18.72
CA VAL A 14 -18.24 11.73 -20.12
C VAL A 14 -18.11 10.43 -20.94
N LYS A 15 -17.75 9.32 -20.32
CA LYS A 15 -17.67 7.96 -20.92
C LYS A 15 -16.75 7.85 -22.15
N CYS A 16 -15.75 8.72 -22.30
CA CYS A 16 -14.84 8.81 -23.45
C CYS A 16 -13.96 7.57 -23.66
N GLY A 17 -13.76 6.72 -22.65
CA GLY A 17 -12.99 5.47 -22.76
C GLY A 17 -11.48 5.59 -22.55
N LEU A 18 -10.90 6.77 -22.33
CA LEU A 18 -9.46 6.94 -22.10
C LEU A 18 -8.93 6.15 -20.89
N CYS A 19 -9.79 5.80 -19.95
CA CYS A 19 -9.44 4.96 -18.80
C CYS A 19 -9.26 3.47 -19.12
N LEU A 20 -9.79 2.97 -20.24
CA LEU A 20 -9.82 1.55 -20.58
C LEU A 20 -8.42 0.93 -20.71
N PRO A 21 -7.46 1.54 -21.44
CA PRO A 21 -6.11 0.98 -21.59
C PRO A 21 -5.33 0.94 -20.26
N HIS A 22 -5.79 1.65 -19.24
CA HIS A 22 -5.13 1.73 -17.95
C HIS A 22 -5.70 0.78 -16.90
N CYS A 23 -6.86 0.16 -17.16
CA CYS A 23 -7.53 -0.71 -16.20
C CYS A 23 -7.02 -2.15 -16.27
N PRO A 24 -6.36 -2.68 -15.21
CA PRO A 24 -5.81 -4.03 -15.25
C PRO A 24 -6.90 -5.11 -15.36
N THR A 25 -8.05 -4.95 -14.69
CA THR A 25 -9.13 -5.94 -14.76
C THR A 25 -9.79 -5.94 -16.14
N TYR A 26 -10.08 -4.78 -16.71
CA TYR A 26 -10.64 -4.68 -18.06
C TYR A 26 -9.73 -5.32 -19.12
N LEU A 27 -8.43 -5.08 -19.05
CA LEU A 27 -7.49 -5.64 -20.00
C LEU A 27 -7.41 -7.17 -19.98
N LYS A 28 -7.71 -7.77 -18.82
CA LYS A 28 -7.73 -9.24 -18.67
C LYS A 28 -9.08 -9.85 -19.05
N THR A 29 -10.18 -9.16 -18.79
CA THR A 29 -11.52 -9.72 -18.98
C THR A 29 -12.17 -9.29 -20.29
N GLN A 30 -11.82 -8.12 -20.83
CA GLN A 30 -12.50 -7.43 -21.93
C GLN A 30 -14.02 -7.23 -21.68
N ASP A 31 -14.44 -7.35 -20.41
CA ASP A 31 -15.82 -7.11 -19.99
C ASP A 31 -15.98 -5.63 -19.60
N GLU A 32 -16.94 -4.93 -20.25
CA GLU A 32 -17.21 -3.52 -19.98
C GLU A 32 -17.65 -3.30 -18.53
N ASN A 33 -18.32 -4.26 -17.88
CA ASN A 33 -18.70 -4.16 -16.48
C ASN A 33 -17.48 -4.13 -15.54
N GLU A 34 -16.32 -4.66 -15.98
CA GLU A 34 -15.05 -4.63 -15.28
C GLU A 34 -14.21 -3.39 -15.63
N SER A 35 -14.69 -2.55 -16.55
CA SER A 35 -14.05 -1.30 -16.93
C SER A 35 -14.35 -0.18 -15.92
N PRO A 36 -13.49 0.86 -15.84
CA PRO A 36 -13.77 1.99 -14.95
C PRO A 36 -15.08 2.74 -15.30
N ARG A 37 -15.31 3.03 -16.60
CA ARG A 37 -16.53 3.72 -17.02
C ARG A 37 -17.76 2.83 -16.88
N GLY A 38 -17.64 1.51 -17.09
CA GLY A 38 -18.71 0.56 -16.87
C GLY A 38 -19.12 0.50 -15.40
N ARG A 39 -18.14 0.38 -14.49
CA ARG A 39 -18.39 0.46 -13.04
C ARG A 39 -19.05 1.79 -12.64
N LEU A 40 -18.60 2.92 -13.20
CA LEU A 40 -19.24 4.21 -12.96
C LEU A 40 -20.69 4.23 -13.45
N SER A 41 -20.99 3.59 -14.59
CA SER A 41 -22.37 3.50 -15.08
C SER A 41 -23.24 2.64 -14.17
N LEU A 42 -22.72 1.52 -13.64
CA LEU A 42 -23.44 0.69 -12.67
C LEU A 42 -23.72 1.46 -11.37
N ILE A 43 -22.72 2.17 -10.84
CA ILE A 43 -22.86 3.00 -9.64
C ILE A 43 -23.84 4.16 -9.89
N GLN A 44 -23.78 4.80 -11.06
CA GLN A 44 -24.70 5.88 -11.45
C GLN A 44 -26.15 5.40 -11.46
N GLY A 45 -26.43 4.26 -12.12
CA GLY A 45 -27.78 3.70 -12.14
C GLY A 45 -28.29 3.33 -10.74
N TRP A 46 -27.41 2.80 -9.86
CA TRP A 46 -27.78 2.55 -8.47
C TRP A 46 -28.05 3.86 -7.70
N ALA A 47 -27.19 4.87 -7.84
CA ALA A 47 -27.34 6.14 -7.14
C ALA A 47 -28.61 6.91 -7.54
N ARG A 48 -29.16 6.62 -8.73
CA ARG A 48 -30.41 7.19 -9.26
C ARG A 48 -31.65 6.33 -9.02
N ASP A 49 -31.53 5.25 -8.23
CA ASP A 49 -32.59 4.26 -8.00
C ASP A 49 -33.06 3.53 -9.30
N GLU A 50 -32.29 3.57 -10.38
CA GLU A 50 -32.53 2.86 -11.65
C GLU A 50 -32.08 1.39 -11.59
N LEU A 51 -31.08 1.09 -10.75
CA LEU A 51 -30.54 -0.25 -10.51
C LEU A 51 -30.54 -0.59 -9.03
N GLN A 52 -30.72 -1.88 -8.73
CA GLN A 52 -30.54 -2.40 -7.37
C GLN A 52 -29.12 -2.91 -7.17
N ALA A 53 -28.58 -2.81 -5.95
CA ALA A 53 -27.31 -3.39 -5.56
C ALA A 53 -27.42 -4.93 -5.44
N THR A 54 -27.57 -5.60 -6.58
CA THR A 54 -27.61 -7.07 -6.64
C THR A 54 -26.22 -7.65 -6.30
N PRO A 55 -26.13 -8.92 -5.88
CA PRO A 55 -24.84 -9.59 -5.69
C PRO A 55 -23.94 -9.52 -6.92
N LYS A 56 -24.51 -9.61 -8.14
CA LYS A 56 -23.76 -9.51 -9.39
C LYS A 56 -23.18 -8.11 -9.59
N LEU A 57 -23.96 -7.05 -9.37
CA LEU A 57 -23.47 -5.67 -9.45
C LEU A 57 -22.33 -5.44 -8.45
N ASN A 58 -22.52 -5.88 -7.21
CA ASN A 58 -21.50 -5.76 -6.17
C ASN A 58 -20.21 -6.49 -6.55
N THR A 59 -20.27 -7.69 -7.15
CA THR A 59 -19.11 -8.43 -7.64
C THR A 59 -18.32 -7.61 -8.65
N HIS A 60 -18.94 -6.94 -9.62
CA HIS A 60 -18.25 -6.10 -10.58
C HIS A 60 -17.50 -4.93 -9.90
N ILE A 61 -18.06 -4.35 -8.85
CA ILE A 61 -17.40 -3.28 -8.08
C ILE A 61 -16.30 -3.83 -7.18
N ASP A 62 -16.49 -5.02 -6.60
CA ASP A 62 -15.50 -5.67 -5.73
C ASP A 62 -14.29 -6.19 -6.51
N ASN A 63 -14.45 -6.54 -7.79
CA ASN A 63 -13.34 -6.86 -8.70
C ASN A 63 -12.41 -5.67 -8.98
N CYS A 64 -12.71 -4.47 -8.49
CA CYS A 64 -11.85 -3.31 -8.63
C CYS A 64 -10.71 -3.31 -7.58
N LEU A 65 -9.47 -3.26 -8.07
CA LEU A 65 -8.24 -3.19 -7.26
C LEU A 65 -8.02 -1.83 -6.56
N LEU A 66 -8.80 -0.82 -6.87
CA LEU A 66 -8.54 0.56 -6.43
C LEU A 66 -7.12 1.07 -6.73
N CYS A 67 -6.52 0.60 -7.81
CA CYS A 67 -5.20 1.05 -8.27
C CYS A 67 -5.19 2.49 -8.81
N ARG A 68 -6.34 3.06 -9.09
CA ARG A 68 -6.61 4.44 -9.52
C ARG A 68 -5.85 4.90 -10.79
N ALA A 69 -5.35 3.95 -11.59
CA ALA A 69 -4.73 4.29 -12.88
C ALA A 69 -5.71 4.99 -13.83
N CYS A 70 -6.99 4.62 -13.78
CA CYS A 70 -8.07 5.27 -14.52
C CYS A 70 -8.32 6.71 -14.10
N GLU A 71 -8.16 7.02 -12.81
CA GLU A 71 -8.30 8.36 -12.25
C GLU A 71 -7.13 9.26 -12.67
N SER A 72 -5.91 8.72 -12.61
CA SER A 72 -4.71 9.40 -13.07
C SER A 72 -4.75 9.74 -14.58
N ALA A 73 -5.41 8.90 -15.40
CA ALA A 73 -5.55 9.09 -16.84
C ALA A 73 -6.81 9.90 -17.24
N CYS A 74 -7.65 10.28 -16.29
CA CYS A 74 -8.93 10.91 -16.57
C CYS A 74 -8.81 12.42 -16.79
N PRO A 75 -9.10 12.95 -18.01
CA PRO A 75 -9.04 14.38 -18.26
C PRO A 75 -10.18 15.18 -17.58
N ALA A 76 -11.28 14.48 -17.19
CA ALA A 76 -12.40 15.08 -16.47
C ALA A 76 -12.23 15.04 -14.94
N TYR A 77 -11.10 14.49 -14.45
CA TYR A 77 -10.79 14.40 -13.01
C TYR A 77 -11.89 13.72 -12.17
N VAL A 78 -12.52 12.67 -12.70
CA VAL A 78 -13.52 11.89 -11.97
C VAL A 78 -12.88 11.30 -10.70
N PRO A 79 -13.43 11.57 -9.49
CA PRO A 79 -12.87 11.09 -8.22
C PRO A 79 -13.21 9.60 -8.01
N TYR A 80 -12.70 8.76 -8.89
CA TYR A 80 -13.09 7.34 -9.00
C TYR A 80 -12.90 6.55 -7.71
N GLY A 81 -11.78 6.77 -6.99
CA GLY A 81 -11.51 6.09 -5.72
C GLY A 81 -12.58 6.39 -4.67
N GLN A 82 -12.96 7.66 -4.52
CA GLN A 82 -13.99 8.10 -3.59
C GLN A 82 -15.37 7.54 -3.95
N ILE A 83 -15.70 7.51 -5.25
CA ILE A 83 -16.97 6.97 -5.75
C ILE A 83 -17.11 5.49 -5.39
N VAL A 84 -16.06 4.69 -5.63
CA VAL A 84 -16.07 3.26 -5.32
C VAL A 84 -16.14 3.00 -3.82
N ASP A 85 -15.36 3.72 -3.01
CA ASP A 85 -15.38 3.57 -1.54
C ASP A 85 -16.73 3.95 -0.96
N ARG A 86 -17.35 5.04 -1.46
CA ARG A 86 -18.69 5.47 -1.04
C ARG A 86 -19.76 4.45 -1.41
N PHE A 87 -19.72 3.91 -2.62
CA PHE A 87 -20.65 2.85 -3.04
C PHE A 87 -20.49 1.60 -2.16
N ARG A 88 -19.26 1.13 -1.94
CA ARG A 88 -18.99 -0.02 -1.06
C ARG A 88 -19.51 0.20 0.36
N SER A 89 -19.36 1.41 0.89
CA SER A 89 -19.89 1.77 2.21
C SER A 89 -21.42 1.74 2.24
N ALA A 90 -22.08 2.34 1.25
CA ALA A 90 -23.53 2.44 1.18
C ALA A 90 -24.21 1.07 0.99
N THR A 91 -23.56 0.15 0.26
CA THR A 91 -24.11 -1.18 -0.04
C THR A 91 -23.68 -2.27 0.94
N ARG A 92 -22.75 -1.99 1.87
CA ARG A 92 -22.18 -2.97 2.79
C ARG A 92 -23.22 -3.81 3.56
N SER A 93 -24.30 -3.18 4.02
CA SER A 93 -25.39 -3.88 4.72
C SER A 93 -26.19 -4.82 3.81
N GLN A 94 -26.15 -4.58 2.50
CA GLN A 94 -26.87 -5.35 1.48
C GLN A 94 -26.03 -6.56 0.98
N HIS A 95 -24.72 -6.63 1.29
CA HIS A 95 -23.85 -7.79 1.02
C HIS A 95 -24.23 -9.03 1.85
N ARG A 96 -25.53 -9.27 2.06
CA ARG A 96 -26.07 -10.43 2.82
C ARG A 96 -25.85 -11.78 2.13
N ALA A 97 -25.41 -11.80 0.86
CA ALA A 97 -25.18 -13.02 0.10
C ALA A 97 -23.94 -13.83 0.54
N GLU A 98 -23.01 -13.20 1.27
CA GLU A 98 -21.87 -13.94 1.84
C GLU A 98 -22.30 -14.80 3.02
N SER A 99 -21.89 -16.06 3.03
CA SER A 99 -22.14 -16.93 4.17
C SER A 99 -21.49 -16.36 5.45
N MET A 100 -22.10 -16.64 6.62
CA MET A 100 -21.56 -16.18 7.91
C MET A 100 -20.09 -16.62 8.10
N GLY A 101 -19.72 -17.81 7.59
CA GLY A 101 -18.35 -18.31 7.60
C GLY A 101 -17.39 -17.45 6.74
N GLN A 102 -17.80 -17.02 5.55
CA GLN A 102 -16.99 -16.13 4.70
C GLN A 102 -16.78 -14.76 5.33
N ARG A 103 -17.82 -14.18 5.93
CA ARG A 103 -17.71 -12.92 6.68
C ARG A 103 -16.77 -13.02 7.86
N LEU A 104 -16.87 -14.12 8.63
CA LEU A 104 -15.98 -14.38 9.75
C LEU A 104 -14.53 -14.53 9.27
N LYS A 105 -14.30 -15.33 8.21
CA LYS A 105 -12.97 -15.49 7.58
C LYS A 105 -12.39 -14.14 7.13
N LYS A 106 -13.14 -13.31 6.42
CA LYS A 106 -12.71 -11.97 5.96
C LYS A 106 -12.45 -11.03 7.13
N SER A 107 -13.28 -11.08 8.18
CA SER A 107 -13.09 -10.29 9.39
C SER A 107 -11.85 -10.72 10.17
N MET A 108 -11.66 -12.01 10.39
CA MET A 108 -10.47 -12.56 11.06
C MET A 108 -9.19 -12.22 10.29
N MET A 109 -9.22 -12.32 8.96
CA MET A 109 -8.06 -11.98 8.13
C MET A 109 -7.75 -10.48 8.16
N ARG A 110 -8.75 -9.61 8.11
CA ARG A 110 -8.54 -8.16 8.30
C ARG A 110 -7.97 -7.88 9.68
N SER A 111 -8.54 -8.42 10.75
CA SER A 111 -7.99 -8.28 12.11
C SER A 111 -6.56 -8.80 12.23
N ALA A 112 -6.22 -9.89 11.54
CA ALA A 112 -4.85 -10.39 11.50
C ALA A 112 -3.90 -9.45 10.76
N LEU A 113 -4.34 -8.87 9.64
CA LEU A 113 -3.54 -7.91 8.85
C LEU A 113 -3.44 -6.54 9.53
N THR A 114 -4.47 -6.10 10.26
CA THR A 114 -4.49 -4.80 10.96
C THR A 114 -3.91 -4.84 12.38
N GLY A 115 -3.51 -6.02 12.85
CA GLY A 115 -2.87 -6.18 14.16
C GLY A 115 -3.83 -6.09 15.36
N GLU A 116 -5.15 -6.11 15.15
CA GLU A 116 -6.13 -5.82 16.22
C GLU A 116 -6.26 -6.90 17.28
N THR A 117 -6.04 -8.18 16.94
CA THR A 117 -6.26 -9.29 17.89
C THR A 117 -5.24 -10.41 17.86
N LEU A 118 -4.55 -10.63 16.75
CA LEU A 118 -3.70 -11.81 16.56
C LEU A 118 -2.23 -11.49 16.29
N ALA A 119 -1.89 -10.25 15.89
CA ALA A 119 -0.50 -9.92 15.53
C ALA A 119 0.49 -10.05 16.70
N PRO A 120 0.18 -9.62 17.94
CA PRO A 120 1.07 -9.84 19.08
C PRO A 120 1.21 -11.32 19.43
N LEU A 121 0.12 -12.10 19.31
CA LEU A 121 0.09 -13.53 19.60
C LEU A 121 0.78 -14.32 18.48
N ALA A 122 0.48 -14.02 17.22
CA ALA A 122 1.11 -14.64 16.05
C ALA A 122 2.61 -14.30 15.99
N GLY A 123 3.01 -13.08 16.33
CA GLY A 123 4.41 -12.67 16.42
C GLY A 123 5.20 -13.49 17.45
N ARG A 124 4.59 -13.79 18.60
CA ARG A 124 5.18 -14.67 19.64
C ARG A 124 5.15 -16.14 19.26
N LEU A 125 4.10 -16.62 18.60
CA LEU A 125 3.90 -18.01 18.20
C LEU A 125 4.72 -18.41 16.96
N MET A 126 5.05 -17.48 16.06
CA MET A 126 5.83 -17.78 14.85
C MET A 126 7.34 -17.91 15.09
N GLY A 127 7.80 -17.75 16.31
CA GLY A 127 9.21 -17.93 16.73
C GLY A 127 9.65 -19.34 17.08
N GLY A 128 8.80 -20.37 16.95
CA GLY A 128 9.10 -21.75 17.37
C GLY A 128 8.44 -22.82 16.50
N ALA A 129 8.30 -24.04 17.02
CA ALA A 129 7.71 -25.23 16.36
C ALA A 129 6.30 -25.06 15.74
N THR A 130 5.66 -23.93 16.02
CA THR A 130 4.33 -23.55 15.51
C THR A 130 4.33 -22.97 14.09
N ALA A 131 5.50 -22.61 13.51
CA ALA A 131 5.58 -22.12 12.13
C ALA A 131 5.05 -23.15 11.10
N GLY A 132 5.26 -24.44 11.36
CA GLY A 132 4.72 -25.52 10.56
C GLY A 132 3.19 -25.60 10.61
N ALA A 133 2.60 -25.49 11.80
CA ALA A 133 1.15 -25.54 11.99
C ALA A 133 0.46 -24.33 11.36
N VAL A 134 1.05 -23.13 11.46
CA VAL A 134 0.54 -21.91 10.80
C VAL A 134 0.59 -22.06 9.27
N LYS A 135 1.67 -22.62 8.72
CA LYS A 135 1.80 -22.89 7.29
C LYS A 135 0.76 -23.91 6.80
N THR A 136 0.54 -24.99 7.57
CA THR A 136 -0.47 -25.99 7.27
C THR A 136 -1.88 -25.41 7.31
N LEU A 137 -2.20 -24.59 8.31
CA LEU A 137 -3.50 -23.92 8.42
C LEU A 137 -3.70 -22.89 7.30
N ALA A 138 -2.66 -22.15 6.94
CA ALA A 138 -2.69 -21.23 5.82
C ALA A 138 -2.93 -21.93 4.48
N ASN A 139 -2.32 -23.09 4.26
CA ASN A 139 -2.57 -23.93 3.08
C ASN A 139 -4.01 -24.43 3.04
N LEU A 140 -4.55 -24.88 4.16
CA LEU A 140 -5.96 -25.33 4.28
C LEU A 140 -6.97 -24.19 4.05
N THR A 141 -6.59 -22.94 4.32
CA THR A 141 -7.46 -21.77 4.16
C THR A 141 -7.28 -21.06 2.81
N GLY A 142 -6.42 -21.58 1.91
CA GLY A 142 -6.09 -20.93 0.63
C GLY A 142 -5.15 -19.72 0.76
N ALA A 143 -4.55 -19.51 1.93
CA ALA A 143 -3.59 -18.43 2.20
C ALA A 143 -2.11 -18.91 2.11
N GLY A 144 -1.87 -20.10 1.57
CA GLY A 144 -0.54 -20.72 1.48
C GLY A 144 0.48 -19.86 0.73
N ASP A 145 0.07 -19.28 -0.39
CA ASP A 145 0.91 -18.39 -1.20
C ASP A 145 1.33 -17.13 -0.43
N MET A 146 0.46 -16.61 0.45
CA MET A 146 0.79 -15.45 1.29
C MET A 146 1.92 -15.75 2.27
N THR A 147 1.94 -16.96 2.84
CA THR A 147 3.00 -17.35 3.79
C THR A 147 4.36 -17.50 3.10
N ALA A 148 4.37 -17.91 1.83
CA ALA A 148 5.59 -17.93 1.02
C ALA A 148 6.18 -16.53 0.81
N GLY A 149 5.32 -15.50 0.78
CA GLY A 149 5.70 -14.10 0.60
C GLY A 149 6.24 -13.40 1.86
N LEU A 150 6.15 -14.03 3.04
CA LEU A 150 6.69 -13.45 4.26
C LEU A 150 8.22 -13.32 4.19
N PRO A 151 8.81 -12.23 4.74
CA PRO A 151 10.25 -12.07 4.76
C PRO A 151 10.93 -13.21 5.54
N ALA A 152 12.05 -13.69 5.01
CA ALA A 152 12.80 -14.80 5.61
C ALA A 152 13.50 -14.38 6.91
N ASN A 153 13.96 -13.14 6.98
CA ASN A 153 14.66 -12.58 8.14
C ASN A 153 13.73 -11.68 8.95
N ARG A 154 13.66 -11.94 10.24
CA ARG A 154 13.05 -11.03 11.21
C ARG A 154 14.19 -10.15 11.75
N ALA A 155 14.29 -8.95 11.21
CA ALA A 155 15.11 -7.89 11.80
C ALA A 155 14.75 -7.71 13.30
N ALA A 156 15.56 -6.94 13.99
CA ALA A 156 15.34 -6.52 15.37
C ALA A 156 13.87 -6.10 15.61
N PRO A 157 13.36 -6.21 16.83
CA PRO A 157 12.02 -5.75 17.16
C PRO A 157 11.83 -4.29 16.77
N LEU A 158 10.59 -3.89 16.52
CA LEU A 158 10.29 -2.49 16.23
C LEU A 158 10.77 -1.59 17.37
N PRO A 159 11.22 -0.37 17.05
CA PRO A 159 11.55 0.62 18.06
C PRO A 159 10.31 0.96 18.90
N SER A 160 10.51 1.19 20.18
CA SER A 160 9.44 1.67 21.07
C SER A 160 9.01 3.09 20.67
N PRO A 161 7.76 3.49 20.98
CA PRO A 161 7.38 4.89 20.86
C PRO A 161 8.35 5.80 21.61
N GLY A 162 8.71 6.94 21.00
CA GLY A 162 9.66 7.89 21.59
C GLY A 162 10.41 8.70 20.53
N THR A 163 11.29 9.56 21.00
CA THR A 163 12.09 10.45 20.15
C THR A 163 13.52 9.93 20.04
N TYR A 164 14.01 9.84 18.80
CA TYR A 164 15.31 9.27 18.42
C TYR A 164 16.15 10.36 17.75
N PRO A 165 16.94 11.12 18.52
CA PRO A 165 17.83 12.14 17.96
C PRO A 165 18.95 11.51 17.14
N PRO A 166 19.50 12.23 16.15
CA PRO A 166 20.65 11.76 15.40
C PRO A 166 21.88 11.68 16.30
N SER A 167 22.60 10.54 16.27
CA SER A 167 23.77 10.31 17.12
C SER A 167 25.09 10.64 16.43
N LEU A 168 25.12 10.64 15.10
CA LEU A 168 26.35 10.78 14.28
C LEU A 168 26.39 12.10 13.49
N SER A 169 25.34 12.90 13.55
CA SER A 169 25.23 14.18 12.84
C SER A 169 24.52 15.20 13.73
N PRO A 170 24.79 16.50 13.59
CA PRO A 170 23.99 17.53 14.25
C PRO A 170 22.54 17.44 13.82
N GLN A 171 21.60 17.70 14.73
CA GLN A 171 20.19 17.73 14.40
C GLN A 171 19.89 18.94 13.50
N LYS A 172 19.36 18.66 12.31
CA LYS A 172 18.96 19.65 11.29
C LYS A 172 17.44 19.79 11.17
N ALA A 173 16.72 18.71 11.40
CA ALA A 173 15.27 18.62 11.24
C ALA A 173 14.66 17.57 12.16
N SER A 174 13.33 17.50 12.18
CA SER A 174 12.57 16.44 12.84
C SER A 174 11.41 15.97 11.96
N ALA A 175 11.02 14.70 12.11
CA ALA A 175 9.87 14.14 11.44
C ALA A 175 9.27 12.99 12.25
N SER A 176 7.94 12.85 12.21
CA SER A 176 7.27 11.69 12.79
C SER A 176 7.23 10.53 11.81
N LEU A 177 7.54 9.31 12.26
CA LEU A 177 7.50 8.11 11.45
C LEU A 177 6.20 7.34 11.68
N PHE A 178 5.43 7.15 10.61
CA PHE A 178 4.23 6.33 10.63
C PHE A 178 4.58 4.86 10.41
N LEU A 179 4.38 4.02 11.42
CA LEU A 179 4.67 2.57 11.37
C LEU A 179 3.53 1.79 10.72
N GLY A 180 2.29 2.07 11.14
CA GLY A 180 1.11 1.34 10.68
C GLY A 180 1.07 -0.13 11.14
N CYS A 181 0.15 -0.90 10.58
CA CYS A 181 -0.08 -2.29 10.96
C CYS A 181 0.90 -3.29 10.32
N THR A 182 1.49 -2.95 9.17
CA THR A 182 2.37 -3.87 8.41
C THR A 182 3.79 -3.92 8.93
N ALA A 183 4.23 -2.90 9.68
CA ALA A 183 5.60 -2.79 10.16
C ALA A 183 6.06 -4.01 10.96
N GLU A 184 5.22 -4.48 11.89
CA GLU A 184 5.55 -5.60 12.77
C GLU A 184 5.74 -6.93 12.03
N LEU A 185 4.94 -7.19 11.00
CA LEU A 185 4.94 -8.47 10.31
C LEU A 185 5.82 -8.49 9.06
N LEU A 186 5.89 -7.37 8.33
CA LEU A 186 6.42 -7.32 6.97
C LEU A 186 7.62 -6.40 6.80
N ASP A 187 7.76 -5.35 7.63
CA ASP A 187 8.61 -4.21 7.34
C ASP A 187 9.57 -3.79 8.47
N ARG A 188 9.88 -4.66 9.42
CA ARG A 188 10.80 -4.33 10.55
C ARG A 188 12.13 -3.80 10.04
N GLU A 189 12.70 -4.45 9.02
CA GLU A 189 13.97 -4.01 8.41
C GLU A 189 13.81 -2.64 7.74
N THR A 190 12.69 -2.40 7.07
CA THR A 190 12.39 -1.11 6.43
C THR A 190 12.32 0.01 7.47
N VAL A 191 11.68 -0.24 8.62
CA VAL A 191 11.61 0.73 9.73
C VAL A 191 13.02 1.07 10.26
N ALA A 192 13.80 0.05 10.59
CA ALA A 192 15.16 0.24 11.07
C ALA A 192 16.02 1.01 10.04
N SER A 193 15.87 0.68 8.77
CA SER A 193 16.57 1.32 7.66
C SER A 193 16.16 2.79 7.49
N ALA A 194 14.85 3.07 7.55
CA ALA A 194 14.34 4.44 7.48
C ALA A 194 14.92 5.31 8.60
N MET A 195 14.91 4.81 9.83
CA MET A 195 15.50 5.50 10.97
C MET A 195 17.02 5.72 10.81
N ALA A 196 17.75 4.71 10.36
CA ALA A 196 19.18 4.81 10.15
C ALA A 196 19.52 5.90 9.11
N VAL A 197 18.85 5.90 7.96
CA VAL A 197 19.10 6.91 6.92
C VAL A 197 18.71 8.30 7.41
N MET A 198 17.54 8.45 8.04
CA MET A 198 17.08 9.74 8.58
C MET A 198 18.06 10.28 9.63
N ASN A 199 18.50 9.47 10.59
CA ASN A 199 19.45 9.89 11.61
C ASN A 199 20.83 10.28 11.02
N ARG A 200 21.30 9.57 9.98
CA ARG A 200 22.55 9.94 9.29
C ARG A 200 22.45 11.28 8.56
N LEU A 201 21.26 11.67 8.15
CA LEU A 201 20.99 13.00 7.56
C LEU A 201 20.74 14.10 8.61
N GLY A 202 20.86 13.79 9.90
CA GLY A 202 20.63 14.76 10.99
C GLY A 202 19.15 14.97 11.30
N ILE A 203 18.28 14.00 10.96
CA ILE A 203 16.85 14.08 11.22
C ILE A 203 16.54 13.35 12.51
N CYS A 204 15.95 14.07 13.47
CA CYS A 204 15.37 13.49 14.67
C CYS A 204 14.05 12.77 14.32
N VAL A 205 13.99 11.48 14.63
CA VAL A 205 12.80 10.65 14.33
C VAL A 205 11.93 10.55 15.56
N ASP A 206 10.68 10.98 15.44
CA ASP A 206 9.65 10.81 16.47
C ASP A 206 8.74 9.64 16.08
N ILE A 207 8.52 8.72 17.00
CA ILE A 207 7.57 7.61 16.87
C ILE A 207 6.44 7.86 17.85
N PRO A 208 5.29 8.40 17.39
CA PRO A 208 4.19 8.77 18.27
C PRO A 208 3.62 7.57 19.04
N VAL A 209 3.31 7.81 20.33
CA VAL A 209 2.54 6.87 21.15
C VAL A 209 1.11 6.79 20.60
N HIS A 210 0.53 5.60 20.64
CA HIS A 210 -0.88 5.36 20.26
C HIS A 210 -1.19 5.51 18.77
N GLN A 211 -0.19 5.66 17.87
CA GLN A 211 -0.46 5.53 16.44
C GLN A 211 -1.05 4.14 16.14
N THR A 212 -1.88 4.07 15.11
CA THR A 212 -2.58 2.84 14.74
C THR A 212 -2.53 2.56 13.23
N CYS A 213 -3.27 1.55 12.76
CA CYS A 213 -3.45 1.30 11.32
C CYS A 213 -3.95 2.57 10.60
N CYS A 214 -3.51 2.79 9.35
CA CYS A 214 -3.99 3.93 8.55
C CYS A 214 -5.49 3.89 8.24
N GLY A 215 -6.16 2.73 8.36
CA GLY A 215 -7.57 2.57 8.08
C GLY A 215 -7.92 2.15 6.64
N ALA A 216 -6.95 2.09 5.72
CA ALA A 216 -7.20 1.82 4.30
C ALA A 216 -7.99 0.52 4.04
N LEU A 217 -7.64 -0.58 4.71
CA LEU A 217 -8.35 -1.85 4.56
C LEU A 217 -9.81 -1.79 5.00
N HIS A 218 -10.10 -0.99 6.04
CA HIS A 218 -11.46 -0.74 6.49
C HIS A 218 -12.22 0.12 5.49
N GLN A 219 -11.63 1.23 5.05
CA GLN A 219 -12.22 2.16 4.07
C GLN A 219 -12.60 1.43 2.79
N HIS A 220 -11.64 0.72 2.17
CA HIS A 220 -11.85 0.02 0.90
C HIS A 220 -12.81 -1.18 1.00
N ALA A 221 -13.05 -1.69 2.22
CA ALA A 221 -14.07 -2.69 2.50
C ALA A 221 -15.45 -2.09 2.85
N GLY A 222 -15.62 -0.76 2.75
CA GLY A 222 -16.85 -0.06 3.10
C GLY A 222 -17.08 0.06 4.62
N ASP A 223 -16.08 -0.27 5.46
CA ASP A 223 -16.16 -0.12 6.94
C ASP A 223 -15.74 1.27 7.39
N THR A 224 -16.51 2.26 7.00
CA THR A 224 -16.21 3.66 7.30
C THR A 224 -16.17 3.94 8.79
N SER A 225 -16.96 3.24 9.60
CA SER A 225 -16.94 3.42 11.06
C SER A 225 -15.60 3.03 11.67
N SER A 226 -15.05 1.88 11.29
CA SER A 226 -13.72 1.46 11.75
C SER A 226 -12.62 2.35 11.17
N ALA A 227 -12.74 2.76 9.90
CA ALA A 227 -11.81 3.69 9.28
C ALA A 227 -11.77 5.03 10.03
N SER A 228 -12.93 5.64 10.31
CA SER A 228 -13.04 6.92 11.04
C SER A 228 -12.41 6.85 12.42
N LYS A 229 -12.61 5.75 13.17
CA LYS A 229 -11.95 5.57 14.47
C LYS A 229 -10.43 5.60 14.35
N ARG A 230 -9.85 4.96 13.31
CA ARG A 230 -8.40 4.96 13.07
C ARG A 230 -7.89 6.34 12.67
N ILE A 231 -8.66 7.05 11.83
CA ILE A 231 -8.35 8.43 11.45
C ILE A 231 -8.24 9.28 12.72
N GLN A 232 -9.25 9.29 13.58
CA GLN A 232 -9.25 10.10 14.81
C GLN A 232 -8.08 9.76 15.75
N GLN A 233 -7.79 8.47 15.94
CA GLN A 233 -6.65 8.04 16.75
C GLN A 233 -5.32 8.55 16.18
N ASN A 234 -5.12 8.47 14.85
CA ASN A 234 -3.91 8.97 14.22
C ASN A 234 -3.83 10.50 14.22
N LEU A 235 -4.94 11.21 14.03
CA LEU A 235 -4.95 12.68 14.14
C LEU A 235 -4.41 13.10 15.50
N THR A 236 -4.92 12.49 16.60
CA THR A 236 -4.45 12.78 17.97
C THR A 236 -2.99 12.36 18.18
N ALA A 237 -2.59 11.17 17.69
CA ALA A 237 -1.24 10.67 17.90
C ALA A 237 -0.15 11.54 17.23
N PHE A 238 -0.46 12.21 16.11
CA PHE A 238 0.49 13.01 15.34
C PHE A 238 0.30 14.54 15.50
N GLU A 239 -0.25 14.98 16.62
CA GLU A 239 -0.40 16.41 16.92
C GLU A 239 0.91 17.15 17.23
N ASN A 240 2.06 16.44 17.32
CA ASN A 240 3.34 17.05 17.64
C ASN A 240 3.73 18.15 16.64
N PRO A 241 3.78 19.44 17.06
CA PRO A 241 4.12 20.56 16.20
C PRO A 241 5.62 20.61 15.84
N GLU A 242 6.48 19.96 16.64
CA GLU A 242 7.93 19.93 16.41
C GLU A 242 8.36 18.95 15.30
N ALA A 243 7.44 18.08 14.86
CA ALA A 243 7.66 17.16 13.77
C ALA A 243 6.78 17.54 12.57
N PRO A 244 7.25 18.46 11.70
CA PRO A 244 6.42 19.04 10.63
C PRO A 244 6.01 18.05 9.54
N ALA A 245 6.78 16.97 9.33
CA ALA A 245 6.47 15.93 8.36
C ALA A 245 6.02 14.63 9.04
N ILE A 246 5.04 13.96 8.44
CA ILE A 246 4.60 12.61 8.78
C ILE A 246 5.08 11.69 7.67
N VAL A 247 6.13 10.91 7.95
CA VAL A 247 6.81 10.09 6.95
C VAL A 247 6.23 8.69 6.96
N SER A 248 5.79 8.21 5.78
CA SER A 248 5.31 6.84 5.56
C SER A 248 6.23 6.11 4.58
N PHE A 249 6.64 4.89 4.91
CA PHE A 249 7.41 4.01 4.03
C PHE A 249 6.51 3.01 3.28
N ALA A 250 5.22 2.94 3.60
CA ALA A 250 4.25 2.08 2.96
C ALA A 250 3.33 2.91 2.06
N SER A 251 3.52 2.90 0.75
CA SER A 251 2.81 3.77 -0.19
C SER A 251 1.28 3.64 -0.12
N GLY A 252 0.74 2.45 0.17
CA GLY A 252 -0.70 2.26 0.37
C GLY A 252 -1.22 2.99 1.62
N CYS A 253 -0.46 2.96 2.73
CA CYS A 253 -0.76 3.77 3.90
C CYS A 253 -0.59 5.26 3.60
N GLY A 254 0.48 5.64 2.90
CA GLY A 254 0.73 7.02 2.49
C GLY A 254 -0.45 7.66 1.76
N VAL A 255 -1.08 6.92 0.82
CA VAL A 255 -2.31 7.36 0.15
C VAL A 255 -3.42 7.63 1.17
N MET A 256 -3.74 6.66 2.02
CA MET A 256 -4.83 6.82 2.99
C MET A 256 -4.59 8.00 3.93
N LEU A 257 -3.37 8.16 4.44
CA LEU A 257 -2.99 9.27 5.31
C LEU A 257 -3.12 10.63 4.61
N SER A 258 -2.70 10.72 3.34
CA SER A 258 -2.80 11.95 2.55
C SER A 258 -4.25 12.31 2.18
N GLU A 259 -5.18 11.37 2.32
CA GLU A 259 -6.60 11.53 2.00
C GLU A 259 -7.50 11.60 3.25
N TYR A 260 -6.93 11.69 4.47
CA TYR A 260 -7.74 11.88 5.68
C TYR A 260 -8.67 13.08 5.59
N GLY A 261 -8.19 14.21 5.06
CA GLY A 261 -9.00 15.41 4.82
C GLY A 261 -10.13 15.25 3.80
N LEU A 262 -10.15 14.18 2.99
CA LEU A 262 -11.26 13.85 2.10
C LEU A 262 -12.35 13.03 2.80
N THR A 263 -11.97 12.28 3.84
CA THR A 263 -12.87 11.42 4.63
C THR A 263 -13.42 12.16 5.84
N ASP A 264 -12.57 12.93 6.50
CA ASP A 264 -12.89 13.79 7.64
C ASP A 264 -12.65 15.25 7.24
N THR A 265 -13.72 16.04 7.22
CA THR A 265 -13.67 17.45 6.77
C THR A 265 -13.19 18.42 7.84
N SER A 266 -12.68 17.95 8.99
CA SER A 266 -12.11 18.79 10.03
C SER A 266 -10.81 19.47 9.54
N ALA A 267 -10.54 20.64 10.07
CA ALA A 267 -9.31 21.36 9.76
C ALA A 267 -8.05 20.58 10.17
N SER A 268 -8.13 19.80 11.27
CA SER A 268 -7.05 18.93 11.76
C SER A 268 -6.72 17.82 10.77
N ALA A 269 -7.74 17.18 10.16
CA ALA A 269 -7.53 16.15 9.14
C ALA A 269 -6.89 16.73 7.87
N GLY A 270 -7.33 17.92 7.46
CA GLY A 270 -6.72 18.64 6.32
C GLY A 270 -5.25 18.99 6.60
N ALA A 271 -4.94 19.54 7.77
CA ALA A 271 -3.58 19.88 8.18
C ALA A 271 -2.68 18.63 8.30
N PHE A 272 -3.21 17.54 8.85
CA PHE A 272 -2.52 16.24 8.90
C PHE A 272 -2.13 15.77 7.51
N SER A 273 -3.10 15.72 6.58
CA SER A 273 -2.89 15.23 5.21
C SER A 273 -1.79 16.01 4.47
N GLN A 274 -1.69 17.32 4.69
CA GLN A 274 -0.67 18.18 4.07
C GLN A 274 0.76 17.89 4.57
N ARG A 275 0.91 17.32 5.77
CA ARG A 275 2.19 16.96 6.38
C ARG A 275 2.71 15.59 5.92
N VAL A 276 1.86 14.76 5.30
CA VAL A 276 2.23 13.40 4.89
C VAL A 276 3.24 13.44 3.74
N ARG A 277 4.31 12.64 3.89
CA ARG A 277 5.36 12.45 2.86
C ARG A 277 5.68 10.98 2.70
N ASP A 278 5.87 10.53 1.46
CA ASP A 278 6.54 9.25 1.21
C ASP A 278 8.01 9.33 1.64
N ILE A 279 8.56 8.24 2.19
CA ILE A 279 9.94 8.23 2.68
C ILE A 279 10.96 8.58 1.59
N SER A 280 10.75 8.10 0.36
CA SER A 280 11.68 8.40 -0.73
C SER A 280 11.60 9.85 -1.16
N GLN A 281 10.39 10.43 -1.18
CA GLN A 281 10.20 11.87 -1.39
C GLN A 281 10.88 12.67 -0.28
N PHE A 282 10.56 12.35 0.97
CA PHE A 282 11.09 13.07 2.13
C PHE A 282 12.62 13.08 2.14
N LEU A 283 13.26 11.92 1.91
CA LEU A 283 14.71 11.80 1.88
C LEU A 283 15.37 12.51 0.67
N ALA A 284 14.69 12.54 -0.48
CA ALA A 284 15.20 13.22 -1.67
C ALA A 284 15.14 14.75 -1.54
N GLU A 285 14.21 15.26 -0.74
CA GLU A 285 14.06 16.68 -0.42
C GLU A 285 15.05 17.18 0.64
N GLN A 286 15.80 16.26 1.30
CA GLN A 286 16.82 16.63 2.27
C GLN A 286 18.16 16.93 1.60
N GLU A 287 18.94 17.77 2.25
CA GLU A 287 20.33 17.98 1.90
C GLU A 287 21.19 16.78 2.35
N TRP A 288 21.88 16.15 1.41
CA TRP A 288 22.78 15.04 1.67
C TRP A 288 24.20 15.59 1.76
N PRO A 289 24.87 15.47 2.93
CA PRO A 289 26.25 15.91 3.08
C PRO A 289 27.19 15.17 2.13
N ASP A 290 28.18 15.85 1.57
CA ASP A 290 29.17 15.22 0.69
C ASP A 290 29.95 14.11 1.39
N GLU A 291 30.15 14.23 2.71
CA GLU A 291 30.82 13.23 3.56
C GLU A 291 30.00 11.94 3.71
N LEU A 292 28.68 11.98 3.41
CA LEU A 292 27.81 10.82 3.44
C LEU A 292 27.84 10.09 2.08
N ALA A 293 29.03 9.71 1.62
CA ALA A 293 29.21 8.90 0.43
C ALA A 293 28.70 7.47 0.68
N LEU A 294 27.76 7.02 -0.13
CA LEU A 294 27.26 5.64 -0.05
C LEU A 294 28.31 4.67 -0.62
N LYS A 295 28.38 3.46 -0.07
CA LYS A 295 29.24 2.39 -0.58
C LYS A 295 28.82 1.99 -1.99
N PRO A 296 29.76 1.73 -2.91
CA PRO A 296 29.44 1.27 -4.25
C PRO A 296 28.78 -0.12 -4.22
N LEU A 297 27.88 -0.35 -5.16
CA LEU A 297 27.20 -1.62 -5.35
C LEU A 297 27.14 -1.97 -6.85
N PRO A 298 28.16 -2.70 -7.36
CA PRO A 298 28.25 -3.05 -8.80
C PRO A 298 27.27 -4.16 -9.17
N THR A 299 25.98 -3.80 -9.25
CA THR A 299 24.90 -4.75 -9.61
C THR A 299 23.74 -4.03 -10.26
N SER A 300 22.86 -4.80 -10.90
CA SER A 300 21.59 -4.31 -11.42
C SER A 300 20.42 -4.66 -10.50
N VAL A 301 19.52 -3.70 -10.30
CA VAL A 301 18.30 -3.88 -9.50
C VAL A 301 17.09 -3.49 -10.31
N CYS A 302 15.98 -4.22 -10.13
CA CYS A 302 14.72 -3.86 -10.75
C CYS A 302 13.88 -3.00 -9.79
N LEU A 303 13.41 -1.84 -10.24
CA LEU A 303 12.56 -0.95 -9.46
C LEU A 303 11.10 -1.07 -9.92
N HIS A 304 10.26 -1.66 -9.04
CA HIS A 304 8.82 -1.68 -9.18
C HIS A 304 8.19 -0.48 -8.49
N SER A 305 7.49 0.38 -9.24
CA SER A 305 6.71 1.50 -8.70
C SER A 305 5.28 1.05 -8.37
N PRO A 306 4.88 0.99 -7.08
CA PRO A 306 3.52 0.64 -6.70
C PRO A 306 2.49 1.61 -7.29
N CYS A 307 1.30 1.09 -7.63
CA CYS A 307 0.22 1.90 -8.19
C CYS A 307 -0.20 3.08 -7.29
N SER A 308 -0.21 2.88 -5.97
CA SER A 308 -0.46 3.93 -4.97
C SER A 308 0.55 5.09 -5.07
N LEU A 309 1.83 4.77 -5.24
CA LEU A 309 2.90 5.77 -5.36
C LEU A 309 2.81 6.52 -6.69
N LYS A 310 2.58 5.76 -7.79
CA LYS A 310 2.55 6.29 -9.16
C LYS A 310 1.27 7.07 -9.47
N ASN A 311 0.11 6.49 -9.19
CA ASN A 311 -1.16 7.02 -9.68
C ASN A 311 -1.80 8.03 -8.72
N VAL A 312 -1.55 7.91 -7.41
CA VAL A 312 -2.18 8.75 -6.38
C VAL A 312 -1.21 9.77 -5.81
N LEU A 313 -0.13 9.31 -5.16
CA LEU A 313 0.86 10.23 -4.57
C LEU A 313 1.69 10.96 -5.63
N ARG A 314 1.90 10.35 -6.80
CA ARG A 314 2.68 10.91 -7.95
C ARG A 314 4.12 11.26 -7.58
N VAL A 315 4.74 10.44 -6.74
CA VAL A 315 6.08 10.65 -6.20
C VAL A 315 7.04 9.49 -6.50
N ASP A 316 6.69 8.62 -7.43
CA ASP A 316 7.44 7.42 -7.81
C ASP A 316 8.86 7.72 -8.33
N ARG A 317 9.09 8.92 -8.91
CA ARG A 317 10.41 9.36 -9.39
C ARG A 317 11.48 9.45 -8.29
N TYR A 318 11.07 9.73 -7.05
CA TYR A 318 12.03 9.99 -5.96
C TYR A 318 12.83 8.76 -5.55
N ALA A 319 12.24 7.58 -5.56
CA ALA A 319 12.97 6.35 -5.27
C ALA A 319 14.12 6.13 -6.27
N ALA A 320 13.86 6.29 -7.57
CA ALA A 320 14.90 6.19 -8.60
C ALA A 320 15.98 7.25 -8.44
N SER A 321 15.62 8.49 -8.08
CA SER A 321 16.62 9.57 -7.88
C SER A 321 17.52 9.31 -6.69
N LEU A 322 17.00 8.75 -5.59
CA LEU A 322 17.79 8.38 -4.42
C LEU A 322 18.75 7.23 -4.73
N LEU A 323 18.28 6.20 -5.43
CA LEU A 323 19.10 5.04 -5.78
C LEU A 323 20.31 5.40 -6.68
N LYS A 324 20.22 6.45 -7.48
CA LYS A 324 21.34 6.99 -8.27
C LYS A 324 22.50 7.52 -7.43
N ARG A 325 22.30 7.73 -6.11
CA ARG A 325 23.37 8.12 -5.17
C ARG A 325 24.29 6.94 -4.81
N ILE A 326 23.87 5.71 -5.07
CA ILE A 326 24.70 4.52 -4.86
C ILE A 326 25.62 4.36 -6.08
N PRO A 327 26.94 4.50 -5.93
CA PRO A 327 27.85 4.34 -7.04
C PRO A 327 27.77 2.93 -7.64
N GLU A 328 27.94 2.82 -8.95
CA GLU A 328 27.97 1.57 -9.71
C GLU A 328 26.64 0.78 -9.72
N LEU A 329 25.57 1.32 -9.12
CA LEU A 329 24.25 0.70 -9.14
C LEU A 329 23.53 0.98 -10.45
N GLU A 330 23.14 -0.07 -11.16
CA GLU A 330 22.24 0.03 -12.32
C GLU A 330 20.81 -0.15 -11.88
N VAL A 331 19.95 0.87 -12.10
CA VAL A 331 18.52 0.81 -11.77
C VAL A 331 17.71 0.56 -13.04
N ILE A 332 17.17 -0.64 -13.16
CA ILE A 332 16.29 -1.05 -14.25
C ILE A 332 14.85 -0.72 -13.83
N ALA A 333 14.26 0.29 -14.46
CA ALA A 333 12.85 0.61 -14.28
C ALA A 333 11.98 -0.37 -15.06
N LEU A 334 10.91 -0.86 -14.44
CA LEU A 334 9.91 -1.63 -15.18
C LEU A 334 9.22 -0.76 -16.23
N PRO A 335 8.80 -1.36 -17.36
CA PRO A 335 8.14 -0.63 -18.44
C PRO A 335 6.97 0.23 -17.96
N ALA A 336 6.73 1.37 -18.60
CA ALA A 336 5.67 2.31 -18.24
C ALA A 336 4.25 1.69 -18.22
N GLN A 337 4.06 0.67 -19.06
CA GLN A 337 2.83 -0.13 -19.12
C GLN A 337 2.68 -1.13 -17.97
N THR A 338 3.69 -1.31 -17.10
CA THR A 338 3.58 -2.15 -15.91
C THR A 338 2.45 -1.65 -15.02
N ARG A 339 1.51 -2.53 -14.76
CA ARG A 339 0.28 -2.21 -14.03
C ARG A 339 0.37 -2.64 -12.56
N CYS A 340 -0.77 -2.75 -11.91
CA CYS A 340 -0.86 -3.21 -10.53
C CYS A 340 -0.30 -4.64 -10.37
N CYS A 341 0.45 -4.87 -9.30
CA CYS A 341 0.97 -6.20 -8.95
C CYS A 341 -0.10 -7.20 -8.48
N GLY A 342 -1.37 -6.80 -8.40
CA GLY A 342 -2.47 -7.65 -7.98
C GLY A 342 -2.69 -7.75 -6.46
N ALA A 343 -1.78 -7.26 -5.62
CA ALA A 343 -1.91 -7.39 -4.16
C ALA A 343 -3.14 -6.66 -3.59
N ALA A 344 -3.26 -5.36 -3.83
CA ALA A 344 -4.38 -4.47 -3.50
C ALA A 344 -5.06 -4.77 -2.14
N GLY A 345 -4.29 -4.75 -1.06
CA GLY A 345 -4.77 -5.02 0.29
C GLY A 345 -5.26 -6.46 0.46
N SER A 346 -6.56 -6.68 0.71
CA SER A 346 -7.15 -8.01 0.82
C SER A 346 -7.50 -8.65 -0.53
N TYR A 347 -7.38 -7.92 -1.64
CA TYR A 347 -7.81 -8.38 -2.98
C TYR A 347 -7.15 -9.71 -3.38
N MET A 348 -5.86 -9.89 -3.12
CA MET A 348 -5.15 -11.14 -3.43
C MET A 348 -5.70 -12.37 -2.72
N VAL A 349 -6.49 -12.18 -1.65
CA VAL A 349 -7.18 -13.24 -0.91
C VAL A 349 -8.61 -13.43 -1.40
N ASP A 350 -9.27 -12.31 -1.72
CA ASP A 350 -10.66 -12.31 -2.16
C ASP A 350 -10.80 -12.70 -3.64
N HIS A 351 -9.77 -12.42 -4.46
CA HIS A 351 -9.71 -12.64 -5.92
C HIS A 351 -8.36 -13.24 -6.34
N PRO A 352 -7.99 -14.45 -5.83
CA PRO A 352 -6.65 -15.02 -6.00
C PRO A 352 -6.24 -15.23 -7.46
N ASP A 353 -7.17 -15.64 -8.34
CA ASP A 353 -6.86 -15.92 -9.75
C ASP A 353 -6.44 -14.66 -10.51
N MET A 354 -7.22 -13.59 -10.36
CA MET A 354 -6.90 -12.30 -10.99
C MET A 354 -5.63 -11.70 -10.38
N ALA A 355 -5.49 -11.77 -9.06
CA ALA A 355 -4.30 -11.29 -8.36
C ALA A 355 -3.02 -12.00 -8.84
N THR A 356 -3.07 -13.33 -8.97
CA THR A 356 -1.97 -14.14 -9.50
C THR A 356 -1.65 -13.78 -10.94
N THR A 357 -2.66 -13.66 -11.81
CA THR A 357 -2.47 -13.26 -13.21
C THR A 357 -1.76 -11.91 -13.33
N LEU A 358 -2.17 -10.91 -12.54
CA LEU A 358 -1.54 -9.58 -12.55
C LEU A 358 -0.13 -9.59 -11.96
N ARG A 359 0.11 -10.37 -10.91
CA ARG A 359 1.45 -10.59 -10.35
C ARG A 359 2.38 -11.17 -11.41
N ASP A 360 1.91 -12.18 -12.11
CA ASP A 360 2.69 -12.93 -13.07
C ASP A 360 3.07 -12.08 -14.27
N ASP A 361 2.22 -11.15 -14.73
CA ASP A 361 2.58 -10.14 -15.74
C ASP A 361 3.78 -9.26 -15.29
N VAL A 362 3.84 -8.92 -14.01
CA VAL A 362 4.97 -8.13 -13.46
C VAL A 362 6.23 -8.99 -13.38
N LEU A 363 6.09 -10.24 -12.94
CA LEU A 363 7.22 -11.18 -12.83
C LEU A 363 7.82 -11.55 -14.18
N ASP A 364 7.01 -11.65 -15.24
CA ASP A 364 7.50 -11.90 -16.60
C ASP A 364 8.44 -10.77 -17.09
N GLN A 365 8.11 -9.53 -16.73
CA GLN A 365 8.97 -8.38 -17.04
C GLN A 365 10.27 -8.38 -16.22
N ILE A 366 10.22 -8.82 -14.96
CA ILE A 366 11.38 -8.93 -14.07
C ILE A 366 12.30 -10.06 -14.55
N ALA A 367 11.75 -11.22 -14.90
CA ALA A 367 12.54 -12.36 -15.34
C ALA A 367 13.39 -12.06 -16.58
N GLY A 368 12.91 -11.19 -17.48
CA GLY A 368 13.66 -10.78 -18.69
C GLY A 368 14.93 -9.97 -18.40
N SER A 369 15.00 -9.28 -17.24
CA SER A 369 16.14 -8.45 -16.86
C SER A 369 17.11 -9.12 -15.89
N GLN A 370 16.75 -10.27 -15.32
CA GLN A 370 17.54 -11.05 -14.34
C GLN A 370 18.24 -10.20 -13.26
N PRO A 371 17.51 -9.34 -12.54
CA PRO A 371 18.12 -8.49 -11.53
C PRO A 371 18.52 -9.30 -10.29
N SER A 372 19.51 -8.83 -9.56
CA SER A 372 19.87 -9.43 -8.26
C SER A 372 18.85 -9.08 -7.15
N LEU A 373 18.22 -7.89 -7.28
CA LEU A 373 17.27 -7.37 -6.29
C LEU A 373 16.01 -6.83 -7.00
N LEU A 374 14.86 -7.01 -6.35
CA LEU A 374 13.61 -6.33 -6.71
C LEU A 374 13.27 -5.31 -5.63
N LEU A 375 13.16 -4.05 -6.00
CA LEU A 375 12.83 -2.98 -5.07
C LEU A 375 11.37 -2.54 -5.23
N THR A 376 10.65 -2.40 -4.10
CA THR A 376 9.28 -1.87 -4.08
C THR A 376 8.94 -1.24 -2.74
N SER A 377 8.21 -0.12 -2.74
CA SER A 377 7.85 0.65 -1.55
C SER A 377 6.44 0.36 -1.01
N ASN A 378 5.92 -0.84 -1.28
CA ASN A 378 4.63 -1.25 -0.73
C ASN A 378 4.72 -2.67 -0.17
N PRO A 379 4.46 -2.89 1.14
CA PRO A 379 4.59 -4.20 1.79
C PRO A 379 3.68 -5.28 1.19
N GLY A 380 2.47 -4.91 0.74
CA GLY A 380 1.58 -5.83 0.05
C GLY A 380 2.15 -6.29 -1.30
N CYS A 381 2.69 -5.35 -2.09
CA CYS A 381 3.37 -5.69 -3.35
C CYS A 381 4.61 -6.55 -3.08
N ALA A 382 5.44 -6.16 -2.09
CA ALA A 382 6.64 -6.93 -1.72
C ALA A 382 6.30 -8.38 -1.37
N MET A 383 5.29 -8.58 -0.53
CA MET A 383 4.84 -9.91 -0.12
C MET A 383 4.34 -10.73 -1.32
N HIS A 384 3.49 -10.15 -2.16
CA HIS A 384 2.88 -10.85 -3.29
C HIS A 384 3.89 -11.19 -4.39
N LEU A 385 4.79 -10.26 -4.72
CA LEU A 385 5.86 -10.49 -5.69
C LEU A 385 6.89 -11.51 -5.15
N ARG A 386 7.27 -11.45 -3.89
CA ARG A 386 8.17 -12.43 -3.24
C ARG A 386 7.59 -13.84 -3.29
N ALA A 387 6.28 -13.98 -3.02
CA ALA A 387 5.59 -15.27 -3.13
C ALA A 387 5.69 -15.82 -4.56
N GLY A 388 5.38 -15.00 -5.55
CA GLY A 388 5.45 -15.39 -6.96
C GLY A 388 6.86 -15.73 -7.44
N LEU A 389 7.89 -14.97 -7.03
CA LEU A 389 9.29 -15.29 -7.32
C LEU A 389 9.68 -16.66 -6.78
N LYS A 390 9.33 -16.98 -5.53
CA LYS A 390 9.60 -18.30 -4.92
C LYS A 390 8.90 -19.42 -5.68
N LEU A 391 7.65 -19.25 -6.07
CA LEU A 391 6.88 -20.25 -6.81
C LEU A 391 7.45 -20.53 -8.22
N ARG A 392 8.12 -19.54 -8.79
CA ARG A 392 8.76 -19.64 -10.11
C ARG A 392 10.23 -20.12 -10.06
N GLY A 393 10.74 -20.48 -8.88
CA GLY A 393 12.14 -20.87 -8.72
C GLY A 393 13.14 -19.69 -8.82
N LEU A 394 12.65 -18.46 -8.72
CA LEU A 394 13.45 -17.21 -8.72
C LEU A 394 13.59 -16.65 -7.30
N GLY A 395 13.56 -17.50 -6.30
CA GLY A 395 13.60 -17.12 -4.88
C GLY A 395 14.90 -16.46 -4.43
N ASP A 396 15.96 -16.53 -5.23
CA ASP A 396 17.24 -15.88 -4.99
C ASP A 396 17.17 -14.35 -5.23
N ILE A 397 16.18 -13.87 -5.98
CA ILE A 397 15.93 -12.43 -6.15
C ILE A 397 15.36 -11.89 -4.83
N GLU A 398 16.16 -11.17 -4.08
CA GLU A 398 15.73 -10.56 -2.81
C GLU A 398 14.78 -9.39 -3.08
N VAL A 399 13.66 -9.32 -2.34
CA VAL A 399 12.68 -8.22 -2.46
C VAL A 399 12.85 -7.26 -1.29
N LEU A 400 13.22 -6.01 -1.58
CA LEU A 400 13.53 -4.99 -0.59
C LEU A 400 12.74 -3.70 -0.80
N HIS A 401 12.69 -2.88 0.25
CA HIS A 401 12.30 -1.49 0.13
C HIS A 401 13.49 -0.64 -0.37
N PRO A 402 13.31 0.41 -1.21
CA PRO A 402 14.41 1.29 -1.64
C PRO A 402 15.22 1.87 -0.49
N VAL A 403 14.58 2.29 0.61
CA VAL A 403 15.29 2.82 1.79
C VAL A 403 16.16 1.77 2.48
N THR A 404 15.78 0.49 2.40
CA THR A 404 16.57 -0.61 2.95
C THR A 404 17.88 -0.78 2.16
N LEU A 405 17.80 -0.67 0.85
CA LEU A 405 19.02 -0.71 0.03
C LEU A 405 19.94 0.49 0.33
N LEU A 406 19.37 1.70 0.45
CA LEU A 406 20.15 2.89 0.84
C LEU A 406 20.84 2.69 2.20
N ALA A 407 20.11 2.17 3.20
CA ALA A 407 20.65 1.94 4.53
C ALA A 407 21.80 0.91 4.52
N ARG A 408 21.73 -0.14 3.70
CA ARG A 408 22.79 -1.14 3.53
C ARG A 408 24.07 -0.55 2.91
N GLN A 409 23.96 0.57 2.20
CA GLN A 409 25.09 1.25 1.58
C GLN A 409 25.63 2.42 2.43
N LEU A 410 25.08 2.68 3.60
CA LEU A 410 25.65 3.68 4.52
C LEU A 410 27.09 3.30 4.92
N PRO A 411 28.01 4.31 5.08
CA PRO A 411 29.40 4.08 5.45
C PRO A 411 29.56 3.48 6.86
#